data_ef38569f2bac2580121422a4ad4b67a5
#
_entry.id   ef38569f2bac2580121422a4ad4b67a5
#
_cell.length_a   1.000
_cell.length_b   1.000
_cell.length_c   1.000
_cell.angle_alpha   90.00
_cell.angle_beta   90.00
_cell.angle_gamma   90.00
#
_symmetry.space_group_name_H-M   'P 1'
#
loop_
_entity.id
_entity.type
_entity.pdbx_description
1 polymer ?
#
loop_
_entity_poly.entity_id
_entity_poly.type
_entity_poly.pdbx_seq_one_letter_code
_entity_poly.pdbx_strand_id
1 'polypeptide(L)'
;MKAVPLWVRGVLVLATLMLAGAAFAQDFPSKPIRLVLPYGTIGLPDILARLVAAKMSESMGQPVIVDNKPGAGGSIAYQFAAKAAPDGHTVLLASDADYAITPALNPKLPYDPGRDFTTVTQAIRGTFFLVANSSLGVNSVQELITLARTRPGINYGSPGSGQTHHLAMAQFALMAGVNLTHVPYKGVAQATPALLSGDVSIMFVTLPSVLSHVKAGKLRILAAGSSQRSPLTPDVPTVAESGLPGFEIGLSMGFVVPAATPRAVIERLNAEFVKALKSPDTESRLVGLGMEVVAGTPEQFAVQIRKDQEHYPRLVRQIGLKID
;
A
#
# COMPACT_ATOMS: atom_id res chain seq x y z
N MET A 1 26.10 30.12 58.48
CA MET A 1 25.29 29.33 57.51
C MET A 1 25.47 27.84 57.85
N LYS A 2 24.41 27.15 58.35
CA LYS A 2 24.50 25.74 58.70
C LYS A 2 24.41 24.90 57.42
N ALA A 3 25.37 24.02 57.16
CA ALA A 3 25.41 23.15 56.01
C ALA A 3 24.24 22.11 56.09
N VAL A 4 23.51 21.95 54.96
CA VAL A 4 22.43 20.98 54.82
C VAL A 4 23.04 19.60 54.89
N PRO A 5 22.58 18.72 55.79
CA PRO A 5 23.16 17.40 56.00
C PRO A 5 23.05 16.49 54.75
N LEU A 6 24.07 15.64 54.57
CA LEU A 6 24.19 14.79 53.35
C LEU A 6 22.97 13.92 53.06
N TRP A 7 22.27 13.41 54.08
CA TRP A 7 21.07 12.59 53.92
C TRP A 7 19.88 13.37 53.33
N VAL A 8 19.76 14.69 53.64
CA VAL A 8 18.72 15.56 53.06
C VAL A 8 18.99 15.79 51.58
N ARG A 9 20.27 15.90 51.18
CA ARG A 9 20.66 16.01 49.76
C ARG A 9 20.37 14.71 48.99
N GLY A 10 20.58 13.54 49.61
CA GLY A 10 20.26 12.23 49.04
C GLY A 10 18.76 12.04 48.80
N VAL A 11 17.93 12.45 49.76
CA VAL A 11 16.47 12.38 49.63
C VAL A 11 15.94 13.32 48.57
N LEU A 12 16.50 14.54 48.46
CA LEU A 12 16.13 15.48 47.37
C LEU A 12 16.51 14.99 46.00
N VAL A 13 17.66 14.36 45.82
CA VAL A 13 18.08 13.77 44.54
C VAL A 13 17.19 12.57 44.17
N LEU A 14 16.84 11.72 45.13
CA LEU A 14 15.94 10.59 44.90
C LEU A 14 14.51 11.05 44.54
N ALA A 15 14.02 12.10 45.24
CA ALA A 15 12.71 12.68 44.96
C ALA A 15 12.66 13.34 43.54
N THR A 16 13.72 14.02 43.13
CA THR A 16 13.81 14.58 41.77
C THR A 16 13.91 13.51 40.68
N LEU A 17 14.60 12.41 40.93
CA LEU A 17 14.64 11.27 40.02
C LEU A 17 13.29 10.55 39.91
N MET A 18 12.53 10.43 41.02
CA MET A 18 11.17 9.85 41.00
C MET A 18 10.16 10.78 40.30
N LEU A 19 10.25 12.09 40.45
CA LEU A 19 9.38 13.03 39.74
C LEU A 19 9.69 13.09 38.23
N ALA A 20 10.93 12.89 37.81
CA ALA A 20 11.29 12.82 36.39
C ALA A 20 10.72 11.58 35.70
N GLY A 21 10.52 10.47 36.43
CA GLY A 21 9.89 9.25 35.89
C GLY A 21 8.36 9.35 35.70
N ALA A 22 7.70 10.26 36.45
CA ALA A 22 6.23 10.42 36.35
C ALA A 22 5.78 11.38 35.22
N ALA A 23 6.70 12.10 34.57
CA ALA A 23 6.38 13.09 33.54
C ALA A 23 6.07 12.51 32.15
N PHE A 24 6.12 11.18 31.94
CA PHE A 24 5.93 10.54 30.62
C PHE A 24 4.63 9.76 30.46
N ALA A 25 3.71 9.82 31.39
CA ALA A 25 2.39 9.25 31.20
C ALA A 25 1.38 10.34 30.76
N GLN A 26 1.70 11.13 29.74
CA GLN A 26 0.63 11.84 29.02
C GLN A 26 -0.19 10.79 28.30
N ASP A 27 -1.50 10.72 28.63
CA ASP A 27 -2.43 9.83 27.96
C ASP A 27 -2.37 10.10 26.43
N PHE A 28 -1.85 9.15 25.69
CA PHE A 28 -1.84 9.24 24.22
C PHE A 28 -3.21 8.81 23.68
N PRO A 29 -3.83 9.60 22.79
CA PRO A 29 -3.40 10.88 22.21
C PRO A 29 -3.81 12.08 23.09
N SER A 30 -2.90 13.06 23.27
CA SER A 30 -3.14 14.30 24.02
C SER A 30 -3.63 15.48 23.14
N LYS A 31 -3.60 15.31 21.82
CA LYS A 31 -3.99 16.28 20.78
C LYS A 31 -4.45 15.55 19.51
N PRO A 32 -5.04 16.25 18.52
CA PRO A 32 -5.44 15.61 17.26
C PRO A 32 -4.32 14.83 16.59
N ILE A 33 -4.67 13.65 16.04
CA ILE A 33 -3.78 12.83 15.20
C ILE A 33 -3.96 13.26 13.75
N ARG A 34 -2.83 13.51 13.06
CA ARG A 34 -2.81 13.82 11.63
C ARG A 34 -2.49 12.56 10.85
N LEU A 35 -3.44 12.12 10.03
CA LEU A 35 -3.28 11.00 9.11
C LEU A 35 -2.91 11.54 7.73
N VAL A 36 -1.63 11.52 7.40
CA VAL A 36 -1.06 12.08 6.18
C VAL A 36 -1.18 11.09 5.03
N LEU A 37 -1.64 11.57 3.87
CA LEU A 37 -1.79 10.77 2.65
C LEU A 37 -0.94 11.37 1.51
N PRO A 38 -0.11 10.56 0.81
CA PRO A 38 0.61 11.00 -0.39
C PRO A 38 -0.28 11.09 -1.64
N TYR A 39 -1.60 10.96 -1.48
CA TYR A 39 -2.60 10.87 -2.53
C TYR A 39 -3.61 12.01 -2.45
N GLY A 40 -4.23 12.32 -3.61
CA GLY A 40 -5.38 13.21 -3.66
C GLY A 40 -6.64 12.61 -3.03
N THR A 41 -7.69 13.38 -3.03
CA THR A 41 -9.03 12.97 -2.58
C THR A 41 -9.69 12.01 -3.59
N ILE A 42 -10.72 11.25 -3.14
CA ILE A 42 -11.60 10.41 -4.00
C ILE A 42 -10.89 9.15 -4.59
N GLY A 43 -9.89 8.60 -3.91
CA GLY A 43 -9.30 7.31 -4.27
C GLY A 43 -9.41 6.29 -3.15
N LEU A 44 -9.07 5.03 -3.42
CA LEU A 44 -9.02 3.99 -2.39
C LEU A 44 -8.22 4.41 -1.14
N PRO A 45 -7.04 5.07 -1.25
CA PRO A 45 -6.29 5.52 -0.09
C PRO A 45 -7.06 6.54 0.77
N ASP A 46 -7.77 7.48 0.14
CA ASP A 46 -8.56 8.50 0.84
C ASP A 46 -9.80 7.89 1.51
N ILE A 47 -10.47 6.94 0.83
CA ILE A 47 -11.60 6.18 1.40
C ILE A 47 -11.15 5.39 2.63
N LEU A 48 -10.06 4.62 2.51
CA LEU A 48 -9.47 3.86 3.62
C LEU A 48 -9.17 4.77 4.82
N ALA A 49 -8.46 5.88 4.57
CA ALA A 49 -8.07 6.80 5.62
C ALA A 49 -9.27 7.42 6.34
N ARG A 50 -10.30 7.84 5.61
CA ARG A 50 -11.51 8.44 6.21
C ARG A 50 -12.34 7.45 7.01
N LEU A 51 -12.46 6.20 6.53
CA LEU A 51 -13.14 5.14 7.28
C LEU A 51 -12.46 4.89 8.63
N VAL A 52 -11.14 4.72 8.66
CA VAL A 52 -10.43 4.47 9.92
C VAL A 52 -10.36 5.73 10.80
N ALA A 53 -10.19 6.92 10.21
CA ALA A 53 -10.13 8.17 10.95
C ALA A 53 -11.42 8.46 11.72
N ALA A 54 -12.59 8.22 11.13
CA ALA A 54 -13.88 8.37 11.79
C ALA A 54 -13.97 7.46 13.03
N LYS A 55 -13.70 6.16 12.88
CA LYS A 55 -13.76 5.19 13.98
C LYS A 55 -12.74 5.47 15.09
N MET A 56 -11.51 5.84 14.70
CA MET A 56 -10.46 6.16 15.67
C MET A 56 -10.77 7.45 16.43
N SER A 57 -11.37 8.46 15.78
CA SER A 57 -11.79 9.69 16.46
C SER A 57 -12.79 9.39 17.57
N GLU A 58 -13.76 8.51 17.30
CA GLU A 58 -14.74 8.07 18.30
C GLU A 58 -14.11 7.33 19.46
N SER A 59 -13.18 6.37 19.17
CA SER A 59 -12.62 5.49 20.19
C SER A 59 -11.50 6.13 21.02
N MET A 60 -10.75 7.09 20.45
CA MET A 60 -9.60 7.72 21.12
C MET A 60 -9.94 9.06 21.79
N GLY A 61 -11.14 9.60 21.58
CA GLY A 61 -11.56 10.88 22.17
C GLY A 61 -10.81 12.10 21.65
N GLN A 62 -10.00 11.94 20.60
CA GLN A 62 -9.28 13.01 19.92
C GLN A 62 -9.55 12.92 18.41
N PRO A 63 -9.66 14.07 17.70
CA PRO A 63 -9.86 14.05 16.26
C PRO A 63 -8.70 13.37 15.52
N VAL A 64 -9.04 12.48 14.56
CA VAL A 64 -8.09 11.96 13.57
C VAL A 64 -8.38 12.64 12.24
N ILE A 65 -7.46 13.49 11.80
CA ILE A 65 -7.65 14.42 10.68
C ILE A 65 -6.89 13.88 9.46
N VAL A 66 -7.61 13.60 8.38
CA VAL A 66 -7.03 13.18 7.10
C VAL A 66 -6.43 14.41 6.41
N ASP A 67 -5.12 14.37 6.15
CA ASP A 67 -4.34 15.44 5.53
C ASP A 67 -3.73 14.96 4.20
N ASN A 68 -4.41 15.25 3.09
CA ASN A 68 -3.96 14.90 1.75
C ASN A 68 -2.83 15.84 1.30
N LYS A 69 -1.64 15.28 1.04
CA LYS A 69 -0.43 15.98 0.55
C LYS A 69 0.08 15.31 -0.74
N PRO A 70 -0.68 15.42 -1.85
CA PRO A 70 -0.25 14.86 -3.12
C PRO A 70 0.92 15.64 -3.71
N GLY A 71 1.63 15.00 -4.64
CA GLY A 71 2.67 15.65 -5.46
C GLY A 71 4.03 14.97 -5.36
N ALA A 72 4.84 15.19 -6.37
CA ALA A 72 6.20 14.65 -6.54
C ALA A 72 6.29 13.13 -6.27
N GLY A 73 5.32 12.34 -6.79
CA GLY A 73 5.29 10.89 -6.56
C GLY A 73 5.15 10.49 -5.09
N GLY A 74 4.46 11.31 -4.25
CA GLY A 74 4.29 11.06 -2.83
C GLY A 74 5.37 11.70 -1.94
N SER A 75 6.50 12.14 -2.50
CA SER A 75 7.65 12.64 -1.74
C SER A 75 7.33 13.79 -0.79
N ILE A 76 6.33 14.63 -1.11
CA ILE A 76 5.92 15.76 -0.24
C ILE A 76 5.38 15.23 1.09
N ALA A 77 4.48 14.24 1.04
CA ALA A 77 3.89 13.62 2.23
C ALA A 77 4.93 12.87 3.08
N TYR A 78 5.79 12.10 2.41
CA TYR A 78 6.85 11.34 3.09
C TYR A 78 7.86 12.25 3.78
N GLN A 79 8.34 13.32 3.12
CA GLN A 79 9.24 14.31 3.75
C GLN A 79 8.59 15.00 4.93
N PHE A 80 7.30 15.35 4.80
CA PHE A 80 6.55 15.96 5.89
C PHE A 80 6.49 15.05 7.10
N ALA A 81 6.10 13.78 6.89
CA ALA A 81 5.97 12.80 7.96
C ALA A 81 7.33 12.42 8.58
N ALA A 82 8.40 12.27 7.77
CA ALA A 82 9.75 11.96 8.26
C ALA A 82 10.34 13.03 9.19
N LYS A 83 9.92 14.30 9.00
CA LYS A 83 10.35 15.44 9.83
C LYS A 83 9.44 15.73 11.02
N ALA A 84 8.33 15.01 11.15
CA ALA A 84 7.39 15.19 12.24
C ALA A 84 7.97 14.69 13.58
N ALA A 85 7.44 15.22 14.68
CA ALA A 85 7.79 14.73 16.01
C ALA A 85 7.42 13.24 16.15
N PRO A 86 8.28 12.39 16.72
CA PRO A 86 8.02 10.97 16.87
C PRO A 86 7.14 10.68 18.10
N ASP A 87 6.04 11.42 18.23
CA ASP A 87 5.11 11.35 19.36
C ASP A 87 3.80 10.60 19.03
N GLY A 88 3.69 10.05 17.82
CA GLY A 88 2.53 9.29 17.33
C GLY A 88 1.38 10.14 16.80
N HIS A 89 1.42 11.48 16.90
CA HIS A 89 0.36 12.35 16.39
C HIS A 89 0.48 12.65 14.89
N THR A 90 1.51 12.14 14.21
CA THR A 90 1.60 12.12 12.76
C THR A 90 1.75 10.69 12.29
N VAL A 91 0.76 10.20 11.55
CA VAL A 91 0.73 8.87 10.94
C VAL A 91 0.70 9.04 9.43
N LEU A 92 1.46 8.26 8.70
CA LEU A 92 1.50 8.27 7.23
C LEU A 92 0.85 7.00 6.68
N LEU A 93 -0.04 7.14 5.71
CA LEU A 93 -0.49 6.03 4.88
C LEU A 93 0.60 5.74 3.84
N ALA A 94 1.08 4.52 3.80
CA ALA A 94 2.14 4.06 2.91
C ALA A 94 1.66 2.88 2.05
N SER A 95 2.08 2.83 0.78
CA SER A 95 1.84 1.71 -0.12
C SER A 95 3.14 1.09 -0.60
N ASP A 96 3.05 -0.13 -1.16
CA ASP A 96 4.14 -0.82 -1.85
C ASP A 96 4.79 0.07 -2.93
N ALA A 97 4.00 0.84 -3.67
CA ALA A 97 4.51 1.81 -4.63
C ALA A 97 5.44 2.84 -3.98
N ASP A 98 5.05 3.36 -2.81
CA ASP A 98 5.76 4.45 -2.14
C ASP A 98 7.01 4.00 -1.40
N TYR A 99 6.96 2.84 -0.73
CA TYR A 99 8.09 2.37 0.11
C TYR A 99 9.04 1.40 -0.60
N ALA A 100 8.68 0.87 -1.78
CA ALA A 100 9.53 -0.09 -2.49
C ALA A 100 9.75 0.26 -3.97
N ILE A 101 8.70 0.60 -4.74
CA ILE A 101 8.81 0.85 -6.18
C ILE A 101 9.43 2.22 -6.46
N THR A 102 8.87 3.29 -5.88
CA THR A 102 9.38 4.65 -6.08
C THR A 102 10.85 4.81 -5.68
N PRO A 103 11.33 4.25 -4.54
CA PRO A 103 12.75 4.26 -4.21
C PRO A 103 13.63 3.49 -5.20
N ALA A 104 13.13 2.40 -5.76
CA ALA A 104 13.87 1.64 -6.76
C ALA A 104 14.02 2.39 -8.09
N LEU A 105 13.05 3.23 -8.44
CA LEU A 105 13.04 4.02 -9.67
C LEU A 105 13.73 5.38 -9.50
N ASN A 106 13.75 5.93 -8.30
CA ASN A 106 14.36 7.24 -7.99
C ASN A 106 15.32 7.13 -6.79
N PRO A 107 16.60 6.88 -7.00
CA PRO A 107 17.58 6.76 -5.91
C PRO A 107 17.92 8.08 -5.21
N LYS A 108 17.41 9.23 -5.72
CA LYS A 108 17.65 10.56 -5.15
C LYS A 108 16.47 11.08 -4.32
N LEU A 109 15.70 10.17 -3.70
CA LEU A 109 14.61 10.57 -2.83
C LEU A 109 15.12 11.32 -1.59
N PRO A 110 14.40 12.36 -1.16
CA PRO A 110 14.79 13.14 0.03
C PRO A 110 14.34 12.49 1.36
N TYR A 111 13.95 11.23 1.33
CA TYR A 111 13.58 10.40 2.48
C TYR A 111 14.01 8.95 2.23
N ASP A 112 14.14 8.18 3.29
CA ASP A 112 14.43 6.75 3.25
C ASP A 112 13.30 5.99 3.95
N PRO A 113 12.44 5.27 3.20
CA PRO A 113 11.29 4.58 3.80
C PRO A 113 11.67 3.53 4.84
N GLY A 114 12.84 2.91 4.71
CA GLY A 114 13.32 1.87 5.63
C GLY A 114 13.92 2.42 6.92
N ARG A 115 14.51 3.63 6.86
CA ARG A 115 15.20 4.26 7.99
C ARG A 115 14.30 5.25 8.73
N ASP A 116 13.52 6.05 8.00
CA ASP A 116 12.83 7.21 8.55
C ASP A 116 11.46 6.86 9.17
N PHE A 117 10.98 5.62 8.96
CA PHE A 117 9.68 5.18 9.45
C PHE A 117 9.72 3.82 10.15
N THR A 118 8.73 3.61 11.03
CA THR A 118 8.43 2.32 11.63
C THR A 118 6.95 1.97 11.41
N THR A 119 6.66 0.69 11.32
CA THR A 119 5.35 0.16 10.97
C THR A 119 4.36 0.23 12.13
N VAL A 120 3.10 0.49 11.81
CA VAL A 120 1.97 0.38 12.75
C VAL A 120 1.10 -0.83 12.41
N THR A 121 0.59 -0.91 11.18
CA THR A 121 -0.18 -2.07 10.70
C THR A 121 -0.28 -2.07 9.18
N GLN A 122 -0.27 -3.26 8.58
CA GLN A 122 -0.79 -3.41 7.22
C GLN A 122 -2.31 -3.36 7.28
N ALA A 123 -2.91 -2.37 6.61
CA ALA A 123 -4.34 -2.16 6.63
C ALA A 123 -5.07 -3.10 5.68
N ILE A 124 -4.66 -3.06 4.43
CA ILE A 124 -5.32 -3.80 3.35
C ILE A 124 -4.30 -4.43 2.40
N ARG A 125 -4.78 -5.47 1.72
CA ARG A 125 -4.15 -6.08 0.55
C ARG A 125 -5.17 -6.12 -0.58
N GLY A 126 -4.72 -5.89 -1.80
CA GLY A 126 -5.55 -5.98 -3.00
C GLY A 126 -4.95 -6.94 -4.01
N THR A 127 -5.80 -7.75 -4.64
CA THR A 127 -5.41 -8.62 -5.75
C THR A 127 -5.59 -7.86 -7.07
N PHE A 128 -4.54 -7.82 -7.88
CA PHE A 128 -4.66 -7.47 -9.29
C PHE A 128 -5.04 -8.72 -10.09
N PHE A 129 -5.92 -8.53 -11.06
CA PHE A 129 -6.33 -9.56 -11.99
C PHE A 129 -5.81 -9.23 -13.39
N LEU A 130 -5.23 -10.21 -14.06
CA LEU A 130 -4.94 -10.13 -15.49
C LEU A 130 -6.25 -10.27 -16.25
N VAL A 131 -6.65 -9.20 -16.92
CA VAL A 131 -7.91 -9.09 -17.64
C VAL A 131 -7.65 -8.81 -19.11
N ALA A 132 -8.38 -9.48 -19.97
CA ALA A 132 -8.35 -9.28 -21.42
C ALA A 132 -9.69 -8.72 -21.93
N ASN A 133 -9.63 -7.88 -22.96
CA ASN A 133 -10.80 -7.58 -23.78
C ASN A 133 -11.28 -8.86 -24.47
N SER A 134 -12.57 -9.16 -24.41
CA SER A 134 -13.14 -10.42 -24.95
C SER A 134 -12.91 -10.58 -26.46
N SER A 135 -12.75 -9.48 -27.21
CA SER A 135 -12.43 -9.52 -28.65
C SER A 135 -11.03 -10.08 -28.96
N LEU A 136 -10.13 -10.14 -27.97
CA LEU A 136 -8.82 -10.76 -28.13
C LEU A 136 -8.90 -12.28 -28.35
N GLY A 137 -10.01 -12.92 -27.93
CA GLY A 137 -10.29 -14.35 -28.18
C GLY A 137 -9.48 -15.31 -27.31
N VAL A 138 -8.89 -14.85 -26.20
CA VAL A 138 -8.13 -15.69 -25.24
C VAL A 138 -8.95 -15.97 -23.99
N ASN A 139 -8.83 -17.18 -23.45
CA ASN A 139 -9.58 -17.66 -22.28
C ASN A 139 -8.68 -18.05 -21.11
N SER A 140 -7.37 -18.11 -21.33
CA SER A 140 -6.38 -18.51 -20.31
C SER A 140 -5.08 -17.74 -20.47
N VAL A 141 -4.24 -17.81 -19.45
CA VAL A 141 -2.86 -17.27 -19.50
C VAL A 141 -2.04 -17.95 -20.59
N GLN A 142 -2.19 -19.28 -20.76
CA GLN A 142 -1.47 -20.03 -21.77
C GLN A 142 -1.85 -19.62 -23.20
N GLU A 143 -3.15 -19.40 -23.44
CA GLU A 143 -3.63 -18.92 -24.74
C GLU A 143 -3.09 -17.50 -25.03
N LEU A 144 -3.08 -16.63 -24.00
CA LEU A 144 -2.48 -15.30 -24.13
C LEU A 144 -0.98 -15.37 -24.46
N ILE A 145 -0.23 -16.21 -23.76
CA ILE A 145 1.22 -16.39 -24.02
C ILE A 145 1.44 -16.92 -25.43
N THR A 146 0.66 -17.91 -25.86
CA THR A 146 0.74 -18.48 -27.21
C THR A 146 0.45 -17.42 -28.28
N LEU A 147 -0.61 -16.63 -28.07
CA LEU A 147 -0.96 -15.54 -28.99
C LEU A 147 0.13 -14.48 -29.03
N ALA A 148 0.68 -14.08 -27.88
CA ALA A 148 1.71 -13.05 -27.81
C ALA A 148 3.04 -13.48 -28.47
N ARG A 149 3.34 -14.78 -28.52
CA ARG A 149 4.50 -15.33 -29.25
C ARG A 149 4.32 -15.29 -30.77
N THR A 150 3.09 -15.52 -31.25
CA THR A 150 2.77 -15.49 -32.68
C THR A 150 2.42 -14.10 -33.18
N ARG A 151 1.96 -13.20 -32.31
CA ARG A 151 1.59 -11.81 -32.62
C ARG A 151 2.32 -10.86 -31.64
N PRO A 152 3.60 -10.53 -31.90
CA PRO A 152 4.35 -9.60 -31.06
C PRO A 152 3.69 -8.23 -31.02
N GLY A 153 3.85 -7.52 -29.89
CA GLY A 153 3.36 -6.14 -29.76
C GLY A 153 1.88 -6.04 -29.35
N ILE A 154 1.28 -7.11 -28.80
CA ILE A 154 -0.01 -6.96 -28.11
C ILE A 154 0.13 -5.83 -27.09
N ASN A 155 -0.76 -4.84 -27.19
CA ASN A 155 -0.72 -3.68 -26.33
C ASN A 155 -1.40 -3.96 -24.98
N TYR A 156 -0.85 -3.37 -23.94
CA TYR A 156 -1.43 -3.38 -22.60
C TYR A 156 -1.53 -1.98 -22.02
N GLY A 157 -2.59 -1.74 -21.26
CA GLY A 157 -2.80 -0.48 -20.56
C GLY A 157 -2.26 -0.48 -19.14
N SER A 158 -1.92 0.71 -18.65
CA SER A 158 -1.73 0.95 -17.21
C SER A 158 -2.18 2.36 -16.82
N PRO A 159 -2.48 2.61 -15.54
CA PRO A 159 -2.83 3.96 -15.08
C PRO A 159 -1.64 4.92 -15.00
N GLY A 160 -0.45 4.50 -15.45
CA GLY A 160 0.75 5.34 -15.53
C GLY A 160 2.03 4.53 -15.55
N SER A 161 3.08 5.10 -16.09
CA SER A 161 4.43 4.52 -16.07
C SER A 161 4.93 4.41 -14.62
N GLY A 162 5.58 3.28 -14.29
CA GLY A 162 6.11 3.03 -12.93
C GLY A 162 5.07 2.67 -11.87
N GLN A 163 3.77 2.66 -12.19
CA GLN A 163 2.75 2.17 -11.27
C GLN A 163 2.78 0.65 -11.16
N THR A 164 2.27 0.10 -10.06
CA THR A 164 2.25 -1.36 -9.79
C THR A 164 1.60 -2.15 -10.95
N HIS A 165 0.58 -1.60 -11.58
CA HIS A 165 -0.07 -2.20 -12.78
C HIS A 165 0.89 -2.34 -13.97
N HIS A 166 1.75 -1.33 -14.21
CA HIS A 166 2.79 -1.40 -15.25
C HIS A 166 3.82 -2.46 -14.91
N LEU A 167 4.30 -2.48 -13.66
CA LEU A 167 5.26 -3.49 -13.19
C LEU A 167 4.67 -4.90 -13.31
N ALA A 168 3.40 -5.10 -12.99
CA ALA A 168 2.70 -6.36 -13.12
C ALA A 168 2.76 -6.92 -14.56
N MET A 169 2.44 -6.07 -15.54
CA MET A 169 2.50 -6.49 -16.96
C MET A 169 3.93 -6.69 -17.44
N ALA A 170 4.87 -5.85 -17.00
CA ALA A 170 6.27 -6.00 -17.37
C ALA A 170 6.88 -7.29 -16.76
N GLN A 171 6.54 -7.63 -15.51
CA GLN A 171 6.90 -8.90 -14.89
C GLN A 171 6.30 -10.09 -15.64
N PHE A 172 5.02 -10.00 -15.99
CA PHE A 172 4.35 -11.03 -16.78
C PHE A 172 5.05 -11.26 -18.12
N ALA A 173 5.33 -10.18 -18.87
CA ALA A 173 6.00 -10.25 -20.16
C ALA A 173 7.39 -10.88 -20.05
N LEU A 174 8.17 -10.46 -19.04
CA LEU A 174 9.50 -11.00 -18.77
C LEU A 174 9.45 -12.51 -18.47
N MET A 175 8.59 -12.92 -17.54
CA MET A 175 8.49 -14.34 -17.12
C MET A 175 7.92 -15.24 -18.23
N ALA A 176 6.98 -14.73 -19.02
CA ALA A 176 6.40 -15.46 -20.16
C ALA A 176 7.32 -15.50 -21.41
N GLY A 177 8.38 -14.68 -21.43
CA GLY A 177 9.25 -14.54 -22.60
C GLY A 177 8.51 -14.01 -23.82
N VAL A 178 7.65 -12.99 -23.64
CA VAL A 178 6.85 -12.37 -24.69
C VAL A 178 7.11 -10.86 -24.78
N ASN A 179 6.88 -10.29 -25.98
CA ASN A 179 7.00 -8.86 -26.20
C ASN A 179 5.61 -8.21 -26.24
N LEU A 180 5.35 -7.33 -25.26
CA LEU A 180 4.11 -6.57 -25.12
C LEU A 180 4.41 -5.07 -25.19
N THR A 181 3.47 -4.29 -25.73
CA THR A 181 3.62 -2.83 -25.89
C THR A 181 2.85 -2.09 -24.81
N HIS A 182 3.54 -1.28 -24.01
CA HIS A 182 2.93 -0.47 -22.95
C HIS A 182 2.25 0.78 -23.50
N VAL A 183 1.00 1.03 -23.04
CA VAL A 183 0.24 2.25 -23.30
C VAL A 183 -0.14 2.87 -21.94
N PRO A 184 0.56 3.93 -21.49
CA PRO A 184 0.26 4.60 -20.24
C PRO A 184 -0.94 5.54 -20.36
N TYR A 185 -1.80 5.56 -19.32
CA TYR A 185 -2.92 6.49 -19.16
C TYR A 185 -2.74 7.35 -17.91
N LYS A 186 -3.54 8.43 -17.80
CA LYS A 186 -3.55 9.29 -16.60
C LYS A 186 -4.58 8.76 -15.58
N GLY A 187 -4.30 7.57 -15.01
CA GLY A 187 -5.13 6.94 -14.00
C GLY A 187 -6.07 5.85 -14.53
N VAL A 188 -6.66 5.09 -13.59
CA VAL A 188 -7.57 3.96 -13.85
C VAL A 188 -8.83 4.41 -14.60
N ALA A 189 -9.31 5.62 -14.33
CA ALA A 189 -10.51 6.19 -14.97
C ALA A 189 -10.38 6.34 -16.50
N GLN A 190 -9.16 6.47 -17.02
CA GLN A 190 -8.91 6.51 -18.47
C GLN A 190 -8.50 5.14 -19.02
N ALA A 191 -7.74 4.37 -18.26
CA ALA A 191 -7.24 3.07 -18.68
C ALA A 191 -8.34 2.02 -18.84
N THR A 192 -9.34 1.99 -17.94
CA THR A 192 -10.44 1.00 -17.99
C THR A 192 -11.32 1.16 -19.23
N PRO A 193 -11.78 2.37 -19.61
CA PRO A 193 -12.46 2.57 -20.90
C PRO A 193 -11.66 2.13 -22.11
N ALA A 194 -10.35 2.38 -22.12
CA ALA A 194 -9.48 1.94 -23.22
C ALA A 194 -9.36 0.40 -23.32
N LEU A 195 -9.39 -0.31 -22.19
CA LEU A 195 -9.50 -1.77 -22.20
C LEU A 195 -10.86 -2.23 -22.72
N LEU A 196 -11.94 -1.52 -22.40
CA LEU A 196 -13.30 -1.85 -22.84
C LEU A 196 -13.52 -1.61 -24.33
N SER A 197 -12.95 -0.52 -24.90
CA SER A 197 -13.01 -0.22 -26.34
C SER A 197 -12.13 -1.15 -27.16
N GLY A 198 -11.11 -1.79 -26.56
CA GLY A 198 -10.11 -2.57 -27.25
C GLY A 198 -8.91 -1.76 -27.75
N ASP A 199 -8.80 -0.47 -27.38
CA ASP A 199 -7.61 0.34 -27.64
C ASP A 199 -6.36 -0.27 -26.99
N VAL A 200 -6.53 -0.93 -25.84
CA VAL A 200 -5.57 -1.87 -25.27
C VAL A 200 -6.24 -3.23 -25.05
N SER A 201 -5.45 -4.29 -25.24
CA SER A 201 -5.98 -5.65 -25.29
C SER A 201 -6.06 -6.32 -23.91
N ILE A 202 -5.13 -5.99 -23.01
CA ILE A 202 -4.97 -6.60 -21.68
C ILE A 202 -4.53 -5.56 -20.65
N MET A 203 -4.86 -5.82 -19.37
CA MET A 203 -4.39 -5.03 -18.22
C MET A 203 -4.36 -5.89 -16.97
N PHE A 204 -3.50 -5.53 -16.01
CA PHE A 204 -3.72 -5.87 -14.61
C PHE A 204 -4.60 -4.79 -13.97
N VAL A 205 -5.69 -5.19 -13.31
CA VAL A 205 -6.67 -4.27 -12.69
C VAL A 205 -7.23 -4.89 -11.40
N THR A 206 -7.80 -4.06 -10.54
CA THR A 206 -8.57 -4.55 -9.38
C THR A 206 -9.98 -5.00 -9.80
N LEU A 207 -10.54 -6.01 -9.13
CA LEU A 207 -11.83 -6.61 -9.48
C LEU A 207 -12.98 -5.60 -9.59
N PRO A 208 -13.17 -4.64 -8.65
CA PRO A 208 -14.31 -3.72 -8.71
C PRO A 208 -14.34 -2.86 -9.97
N SER A 209 -13.17 -2.53 -10.53
CA SER A 209 -13.10 -1.68 -11.73
C SER A 209 -13.59 -2.37 -13.00
N VAL A 210 -13.70 -3.71 -12.98
CA VAL A 210 -14.05 -4.50 -14.19
C VAL A 210 -15.20 -5.48 -13.98
N LEU A 211 -15.65 -5.72 -12.75
CA LEU A 211 -16.61 -6.79 -12.42
C LEU A 211 -17.91 -6.74 -13.23
N SER A 212 -18.49 -5.54 -13.39
CA SER A 212 -19.71 -5.36 -14.18
C SER A 212 -19.48 -5.70 -15.66
N HIS A 213 -18.31 -5.38 -16.20
CA HIS A 213 -17.94 -5.61 -17.59
C HIS A 213 -17.60 -7.09 -17.85
N VAL A 214 -17.01 -7.76 -16.85
CA VAL A 214 -16.80 -9.22 -16.88
C VAL A 214 -18.14 -9.96 -16.88
N LYS A 215 -19.09 -9.56 -16.00
CA LYS A 215 -20.45 -10.12 -15.99
C LYS A 215 -21.21 -9.88 -17.30
N ALA A 216 -20.95 -8.76 -17.95
CA ALA A 216 -21.51 -8.42 -19.28
C ALA A 216 -20.79 -9.12 -20.45
N GLY A 217 -19.76 -9.93 -20.20
CA GLY A 217 -19.00 -10.65 -21.21
C GLY A 217 -18.08 -9.79 -22.09
N LYS A 218 -17.93 -8.49 -21.77
CA LYS A 218 -17.05 -7.56 -22.51
C LYS A 218 -15.57 -7.74 -22.16
N LEU A 219 -15.30 -8.16 -20.93
CA LEU A 219 -13.97 -8.45 -20.41
C LEU A 219 -13.92 -9.87 -19.86
N ARG A 220 -12.73 -10.46 -19.86
CA ARG A 220 -12.46 -11.78 -19.29
C ARG A 220 -11.32 -11.71 -18.29
N ILE A 221 -11.53 -12.25 -17.08
CA ILE A 221 -10.45 -12.46 -16.12
C ILE A 221 -9.72 -13.74 -16.52
N LEU A 222 -8.41 -13.66 -16.70
CA LEU A 222 -7.54 -14.78 -17.06
C LEU A 222 -6.89 -15.41 -15.83
N ALA A 223 -6.42 -14.60 -14.89
CA ALA A 223 -5.78 -15.06 -13.66
C ALA A 223 -5.70 -13.95 -12.60
N ALA A 224 -5.50 -14.37 -11.33
CA ALA A 224 -5.15 -13.51 -10.22
C ALA A 224 -3.63 -13.34 -10.14
N GLY A 225 -3.17 -12.11 -9.85
CA GLY A 225 -1.74 -11.80 -9.71
C GLY A 225 -1.15 -12.17 -8.35
N SER A 226 -1.97 -12.51 -7.38
CA SER A 226 -1.54 -12.91 -6.02
C SER A 226 -0.95 -14.31 -6.01
N SER A 227 -0.16 -14.62 -4.96
CA SER A 227 0.43 -15.96 -4.74
C SER A 227 -0.60 -17.04 -4.43
N GLN A 228 -1.80 -16.65 -3.98
CA GLN A 228 -2.95 -17.51 -3.72
C GLN A 228 -4.17 -16.97 -4.43
N ARG A 229 -5.15 -17.86 -4.73
CA ARG A 229 -6.44 -17.44 -5.30
C ARG A 229 -7.16 -16.47 -4.39
N SER A 230 -7.80 -15.48 -4.98
CA SER A 230 -8.58 -14.51 -4.23
C SER A 230 -9.86 -15.18 -3.67
N PRO A 231 -10.19 -14.96 -2.38
CA PRO A 231 -11.46 -15.41 -1.82
C PRO A 231 -12.70 -14.85 -2.55
N LEU A 232 -12.52 -13.69 -3.21
CA LEU A 232 -13.60 -13.04 -3.99
C LEU A 232 -13.86 -13.75 -5.33
N THR A 233 -12.90 -14.55 -5.82
CA THR A 233 -12.97 -15.27 -7.10
C THR A 233 -12.22 -16.61 -6.99
N PRO A 234 -12.72 -17.58 -6.19
CA PRO A 234 -12.00 -18.82 -5.89
C PRO A 234 -11.78 -19.69 -7.12
N ASP A 235 -12.61 -19.54 -8.15
CA ASP A 235 -12.51 -20.29 -9.41
C ASP A 235 -11.45 -19.71 -10.36
N VAL A 236 -10.97 -18.47 -10.13
CA VAL A 236 -9.95 -17.86 -10.97
C VAL A 236 -8.57 -18.33 -10.51
N PRO A 237 -7.79 -19.02 -11.38
CA PRO A 237 -6.44 -19.45 -11.02
C PRO A 237 -5.50 -18.26 -10.84
N THR A 238 -4.39 -18.47 -10.13
CA THR A 238 -3.31 -17.48 -10.10
C THR A 238 -2.48 -17.55 -11.40
N VAL A 239 -1.75 -16.48 -11.69
CA VAL A 239 -0.76 -16.47 -12.79
C VAL A 239 0.31 -17.53 -12.54
N ALA A 240 0.71 -17.74 -11.27
CA ALA A 240 1.66 -18.76 -10.88
C ALA A 240 1.15 -20.18 -11.18
N GLU A 241 -0.12 -20.50 -10.82
CA GLU A 241 -0.78 -21.78 -11.14
C GLU A 241 -0.95 -21.95 -12.66
N SER A 242 -1.02 -20.84 -13.39
CA SER A 242 -1.21 -20.78 -14.83
C SER A 242 0.08 -20.87 -15.64
N GLY A 243 1.17 -21.39 -15.07
CA GLY A 243 2.41 -21.70 -15.79
C GLY A 243 3.54 -20.68 -15.64
N LEU A 244 3.41 -19.69 -14.78
CA LEU A 244 4.49 -18.74 -14.43
C LEU A 244 4.81 -18.84 -12.92
N PRO A 245 5.44 -19.91 -12.46
CA PRO A 245 5.69 -20.16 -11.04
C PRO A 245 6.52 -19.03 -10.43
N GLY A 246 6.13 -18.58 -9.23
CA GLY A 246 6.78 -17.44 -8.56
C GLY A 246 6.29 -16.06 -9.01
N PHE A 247 5.32 -15.99 -9.93
CA PHE A 247 4.65 -14.72 -10.21
C PHE A 247 3.83 -14.30 -8.99
N GLU A 248 4.10 -13.11 -8.50
CA GLU A 248 3.33 -12.50 -7.42
C GLU A 248 3.35 -10.98 -7.60
N ILE A 249 2.16 -10.38 -7.63
CA ILE A 249 1.96 -8.95 -7.66
C ILE A 249 0.64 -8.62 -6.96
N GLY A 250 0.63 -7.54 -6.19
CA GLY A 250 -0.57 -7.11 -5.48
C GLY A 250 -0.45 -5.65 -5.07
N LEU A 251 -1.50 -5.14 -4.46
CA LEU A 251 -1.53 -3.85 -3.79
C LEU A 251 -1.40 -4.09 -2.29
N SER A 252 -0.51 -3.37 -1.64
CA SER A 252 -0.36 -3.35 -0.19
C SER A 252 -0.42 -1.92 0.32
N MET A 253 -1.26 -1.67 1.33
CA MET A 253 -1.32 -0.38 2.02
C MET A 253 -1.35 -0.59 3.52
N GLY A 254 -0.70 0.32 4.24
CA GLY A 254 -0.70 0.30 5.70
C GLY A 254 -0.29 1.64 6.29
N PHE A 255 -0.17 1.66 7.60
CA PHE A 255 0.15 2.86 8.35
C PHE A 255 1.53 2.75 8.98
N VAL A 256 2.28 3.84 8.87
CA VAL A 256 3.63 3.99 9.44
C VAL A 256 3.72 5.31 10.22
N VAL A 257 4.68 5.39 11.12
CA VAL A 257 4.99 6.58 11.92
C VAL A 257 6.49 6.87 11.85
N PRO A 258 6.98 8.07 12.26
CA PRO A 258 8.41 8.35 12.35
C PRO A 258 9.16 7.29 13.16
N ALA A 259 10.35 6.90 12.73
CA ALA A 259 11.10 5.76 13.24
C ALA A 259 11.34 5.76 14.76
N ALA A 260 11.53 6.96 15.36
CA ALA A 260 11.78 7.10 16.80
C ALA A 260 10.51 7.13 17.67
N THR A 261 9.32 6.82 17.11
CA THR A 261 8.07 6.77 17.88
C THR A 261 8.12 5.69 18.96
N PRO A 262 7.76 6.00 20.21
CA PRO A 262 7.83 5.03 21.32
C PRO A 262 6.97 3.79 21.07
N ARG A 263 7.46 2.62 21.47
CA ARG A 263 6.80 1.32 21.27
C ARG A 263 5.37 1.30 21.83
N ALA A 264 5.14 1.84 23.01
CA ALA A 264 3.81 1.88 23.62
C ALA A 264 2.80 2.70 22.78
N VAL A 265 3.25 3.78 22.12
CA VAL A 265 2.43 4.58 21.22
C VAL A 265 2.10 3.80 19.95
N ILE A 266 3.06 3.06 19.40
CA ILE A 266 2.85 2.21 18.21
C ILE A 266 1.83 1.11 18.53
N GLU A 267 1.95 0.44 19.68
CA GLU A 267 1.02 -0.60 20.13
C GLU A 267 -0.40 -0.04 20.34
N ARG A 268 -0.51 1.16 20.92
CA ARG A 268 -1.81 1.83 21.06
C ARG A 268 -2.41 2.18 19.71
N LEU A 269 -1.65 2.75 18.79
CA LEU A 269 -2.09 3.03 17.42
C LEU A 269 -2.50 1.75 16.69
N ASN A 270 -1.69 0.69 16.76
CA ASN A 270 -2.01 -0.60 16.16
C ASN A 270 -3.37 -1.11 16.64
N ALA A 271 -3.60 -1.15 17.96
CA ALA A 271 -4.86 -1.61 18.52
C ALA A 271 -6.08 -0.83 17.99
N GLU A 272 -5.95 0.50 17.88
CA GLU A 272 -7.03 1.35 17.39
C GLU A 272 -7.26 1.20 15.88
N PHE A 273 -6.19 1.12 15.07
CA PHE A 273 -6.30 0.83 13.65
C PHE A 273 -6.93 -0.55 13.39
N VAL A 274 -6.48 -1.59 14.09
CA VAL A 274 -7.04 -2.94 13.96
C VAL A 274 -8.53 -2.95 14.31
N LYS A 275 -8.93 -2.30 15.41
CA LYS A 275 -10.33 -2.16 15.80
C LYS A 275 -11.16 -1.43 14.74
N ALA A 276 -10.64 -0.33 14.18
CA ALA A 276 -11.31 0.44 13.15
C ALA A 276 -11.47 -0.36 11.84
N LEU A 277 -10.40 -1.03 11.41
CA LEU A 277 -10.36 -1.83 10.18
C LEU A 277 -11.29 -3.04 10.23
N LYS A 278 -11.37 -3.72 11.40
CA LYS A 278 -12.22 -4.90 11.62
C LYS A 278 -13.66 -4.56 12.02
N SER A 279 -14.02 -3.26 12.08
CA SER A 279 -15.42 -2.91 12.30
C SER A 279 -16.26 -3.35 11.10
N PRO A 280 -17.47 -3.94 11.33
CA PRO A 280 -18.24 -4.58 10.26
C PRO A 280 -18.54 -3.70 9.05
N ASP A 281 -18.82 -2.42 9.27
CA ASP A 281 -19.09 -1.43 8.23
C ASP A 281 -17.83 -1.06 7.43
N THR A 282 -16.68 -0.89 8.10
CA THR A 282 -15.39 -0.62 7.45
C THR A 282 -14.95 -1.82 6.62
N GLU A 283 -14.96 -3.02 7.21
CA GLU A 283 -14.56 -4.25 6.54
C GLU A 283 -15.44 -4.54 5.32
N SER A 284 -16.77 -4.48 5.47
CA SER A 284 -17.73 -4.65 4.37
C SER A 284 -17.48 -3.65 3.23
N ARG A 285 -17.18 -2.40 3.57
CA ARG A 285 -16.88 -1.38 2.56
C ARG A 285 -15.59 -1.65 1.81
N LEU A 286 -14.52 -2.07 2.51
CA LEU A 286 -13.23 -2.39 1.90
C LEU A 286 -13.30 -3.67 1.05
N VAL A 287 -13.98 -4.70 1.53
CA VAL A 287 -14.26 -5.93 0.75
C VAL A 287 -15.06 -5.60 -0.51
N GLY A 288 -16.09 -4.73 -0.41
CA GLY A 288 -16.85 -4.25 -1.57
C GLY A 288 -15.99 -3.48 -2.58
N LEU A 289 -14.84 -2.94 -2.17
CA LEU A 289 -13.83 -2.34 -3.03
C LEU A 289 -12.76 -3.34 -3.53
N GLY A 290 -12.97 -4.65 -3.29
CA GLY A 290 -12.07 -5.72 -3.72
C GLY A 290 -10.80 -5.84 -2.86
N MET A 291 -10.82 -5.32 -1.63
CA MET A 291 -9.68 -5.37 -0.73
C MET A 291 -9.89 -6.43 0.34
N GLU A 292 -8.81 -7.10 0.70
CA GLU A 292 -8.71 -7.93 1.89
C GLU A 292 -8.24 -7.05 3.07
N VAL A 293 -8.95 -7.09 4.18
CA VAL A 293 -8.55 -6.41 5.41
C VAL A 293 -7.54 -7.30 6.14
N VAL A 294 -6.29 -6.84 6.24
CA VAL A 294 -5.21 -7.58 6.90
C VAL A 294 -5.21 -7.28 8.40
N ALA A 295 -5.14 -6.01 8.78
CA ALA A 295 -5.19 -5.54 10.16
C ALA A 295 -4.27 -6.35 11.11
N GLY A 296 -3.00 -6.49 10.71
CA GLY A 296 -1.99 -7.30 11.41
C GLY A 296 -1.17 -6.51 12.43
N THR A 297 -0.14 -7.17 12.96
CA THR A 297 0.80 -6.53 13.91
C THR A 297 1.83 -5.65 13.17
N PRO A 298 2.51 -4.73 13.90
CA PRO A 298 3.61 -3.95 13.33
C PRO A 298 4.71 -4.82 12.73
N GLU A 299 5.05 -5.94 13.38
CA GLU A 299 6.10 -6.87 12.94
C GLU A 299 5.72 -7.57 11.62
N GLN A 300 4.46 -7.99 11.49
CA GLN A 300 3.96 -8.60 10.26
C GLN A 300 4.06 -7.64 9.08
N PHE A 301 3.69 -6.37 9.29
CA PHE A 301 3.83 -5.36 8.25
C PHE A 301 5.31 -5.05 7.93
N ALA A 302 6.18 -5.02 8.93
CA ALA A 302 7.62 -4.86 8.71
C ALA A 302 8.21 -6.00 7.87
N VAL A 303 7.74 -7.24 8.06
CA VAL A 303 8.13 -8.39 7.22
C VAL A 303 7.65 -8.18 5.79
N GLN A 304 6.42 -7.73 5.57
CA GLN A 304 5.89 -7.45 4.23
C GLN A 304 6.69 -6.35 3.53
N ILE A 305 6.95 -5.22 4.19
CA ILE A 305 7.77 -4.13 3.63
C ILE A 305 9.15 -4.63 3.20
N ARG A 306 9.83 -5.44 4.03
CA ARG A 306 11.14 -6.00 3.66
C ARG A 306 11.07 -6.88 2.42
N LYS A 307 10.06 -7.75 2.31
CA LYS A 307 9.84 -8.56 1.10
C LYS A 307 9.69 -7.68 -0.14
N ASP A 308 8.87 -6.64 -0.04
CA ASP A 308 8.61 -5.75 -1.17
C ASP A 308 9.87 -4.95 -1.55
N GLN A 309 10.64 -4.45 -0.56
CA GLN A 309 11.91 -3.75 -0.77
C GLN A 309 13.03 -4.64 -1.34
N GLU A 310 12.93 -5.95 -1.18
CA GLU A 310 13.82 -6.91 -1.85
C GLU A 310 13.31 -7.25 -3.27
N HIS A 311 12.01 -7.45 -3.42
CA HIS A 311 11.39 -7.92 -4.66
C HIS A 311 11.36 -6.82 -5.74
N TYR A 312 10.75 -5.67 -5.47
CA TYR A 312 10.53 -4.63 -6.48
C TYR A 312 11.80 -4.02 -7.07
N PRO A 313 12.88 -3.74 -6.30
CA PRO A 313 14.11 -3.27 -6.91
C PRO A 313 14.79 -4.30 -7.84
N ARG A 314 14.66 -5.60 -7.55
CA ARG A 314 15.14 -6.67 -8.46
C ARG A 314 14.31 -6.67 -9.74
N LEU A 315 13.00 -6.62 -9.61
CA LEU A 315 12.07 -6.58 -10.74
C LEU A 315 12.33 -5.36 -11.63
N VAL A 316 12.42 -4.16 -11.05
CA VAL A 316 12.71 -2.91 -11.78
C VAL A 316 13.99 -3.02 -12.60
N ARG A 317 15.06 -3.58 -12.00
CA ARG A 317 16.32 -3.82 -12.73
C ARG A 317 16.18 -4.84 -13.86
N GLN A 318 15.47 -5.94 -13.63
CA GLN A 318 15.28 -7.01 -14.63
C GLN A 318 14.48 -6.54 -15.85
N ILE A 319 13.44 -5.72 -15.63
CA ILE A 319 12.62 -5.18 -16.73
C ILE A 319 13.25 -3.94 -17.37
N GLY A 320 14.36 -3.41 -16.83
CA GLY A 320 15.05 -2.23 -17.37
C GLY A 320 14.21 -0.94 -17.30
N LEU A 321 13.22 -0.89 -16.40
CA LEU A 321 12.32 0.25 -16.29
C LEU A 321 13.08 1.47 -15.77
N LYS A 322 13.02 2.55 -16.57
CA LYS A 322 13.46 3.90 -16.19
C LYS A 322 12.26 4.82 -16.26
N ILE A 323 12.16 5.74 -15.32
CA ILE A 323 11.20 6.85 -15.38
C ILE A 323 12.02 8.09 -15.74
N ASP A 324 11.62 8.74 -16.84
CA ASP A 324 12.19 10.02 -17.27
C ASP A 324 11.80 11.16 -16.35
#